data_bf4c53d2b70d5c7bef95fd12f07c5e6e
#
_entry.id   bf4c53d2b70d5c7bef95fd12f07c5e6e
#
_cell.length_a   1.000
_cell.length_b   1.000
_cell.length_c   1.000
_cell.angle_alpha   90.00
_cell.angle_beta   90.00
_cell.angle_gamma   90.00
#
_symmetry.space_group_name_H-M   'P 1'
#
loop_
_entity.id
_entity.type
_entity.pdbx_description
1 polymer ?
#
loop_
_entity_poly.entity_id
_entity_poly.type
_entity_poly.pdbx_seq_one_letter_code
_entity_poly.pdbx_strand_id
1 'polypeptide(L)'
;MGIKRFNVNDEEYFGDNVYLIHRPFILSNPYTHIKDKQTKAMFVVPTREEAIERYSHYYDIMYGKNLKFTQIIDEIYEKYRRGEEIFLGCYCKVDKESCHGDIIIKKLQGRLLKEKIAEAKKTKKDLEKSN
;
A
#
# COMPACT_ATOMS: atom_id res chain seq x y z
N MET A 1 4.68 -2.58 -15.40
CA MET A 1 4.54 -1.26 -14.77
C MET A 1 3.52 -1.36 -13.66
N GLY A 2 3.73 -0.67 -12.58
CA GLY A 2 2.82 -0.68 -11.45
C GLY A 2 3.53 -0.94 -10.13
N ILE A 3 2.81 -1.51 -9.18
CA ILE A 3 3.31 -1.76 -7.84
C ILE A 3 3.36 -3.26 -7.61
N LYS A 4 4.50 -3.77 -7.11
CA LYS A 4 4.60 -5.18 -6.76
C LYS A 4 5.27 -5.36 -5.41
N ARG A 5 4.90 -6.46 -4.71
CA ARG A 5 5.58 -6.91 -3.50
C ARG A 5 6.80 -7.74 -3.88
N PHE A 6 7.81 -7.73 -3.03
CA PHE A 6 8.92 -8.68 -3.11
C PHE A 6 9.32 -9.11 -1.70
N ASN A 7 9.88 -10.32 -1.59
CA ASN A 7 10.43 -10.80 -0.34
C ASN A 7 11.89 -10.35 -0.24
N VAL A 8 12.23 -9.61 0.81
CA VAL A 8 13.56 -9.01 0.98
C VAL A 8 14.68 -10.06 1.13
N ASN A 9 14.32 -11.30 1.47
CA ASN A 9 15.29 -12.40 1.56
C ASN A 9 15.52 -13.10 0.22
N ASP A 10 14.61 -12.99 -0.73
CA ASP A 10 14.66 -13.68 -2.02
C ASP A 10 15.14 -12.80 -3.17
N GLU A 11 14.84 -11.52 -3.11
CA GLU A 11 15.18 -10.57 -4.17
C GLU A 11 15.74 -9.28 -3.58
N GLU A 12 16.62 -8.64 -4.33
CA GLU A 12 17.15 -7.32 -3.97
C GLU A 12 16.78 -6.30 -5.03
N TYR A 13 16.22 -5.18 -4.58
CA TYR A 13 15.97 -4.01 -5.39
C TYR A 13 16.52 -2.80 -4.68
N PHE A 14 17.08 -1.87 -5.43
CA PHE A 14 17.68 -0.66 -4.90
C PHE A 14 17.12 0.56 -5.62
N GLY A 15 17.14 1.70 -4.96
CA GLY A 15 16.77 2.96 -5.54
C GLY A 15 15.56 3.60 -4.87
N ASP A 16 15.13 4.72 -5.44
CA ASP A 16 14.10 5.59 -4.85
C ASP A 16 12.69 5.02 -4.93
N ASN A 17 12.49 3.96 -5.71
CA ASN A 17 11.18 3.33 -5.89
C ASN A 17 11.01 2.06 -5.05
N VAL A 18 11.95 1.79 -4.15
CA VAL A 18 11.88 0.66 -3.22
C VAL A 18 11.45 1.16 -1.85
N TYR A 19 10.38 0.60 -1.32
CA TYR A 19 9.81 0.96 -0.02
C TYR A 19 9.70 -0.28 0.84
N LEU A 20 10.33 -0.25 2.02
CA LEU A 20 10.24 -1.35 2.97
C LEU A 20 8.98 -1.17 3.81
N ILE A 21 8.13 -2.19 3.83
CA ILE A 21 6.83 -2.15 4.50
C ILE A 21 6.72 -3.13 5.67
N HIS A 22 7.82 -3.83 5.99
CA HIS A 22 7.87 -4.68 7.17
C HIS A 22 8.18 -3.87 8.42
N ARG A 23 7.97 -4.45 9.59
CA ARG A 23 8.33 -3.80 10.87
C ARG A 23 9.83 -3.57 10.96
N PRO A 24 10.32 -2.44 11.47
CA PRO A 24 9.58 -1.35 12.14
C PRO A 24 9.24 -0.15 11.25
N PHE A 25 9.20 -0.30 9.93
CA PHE A 25 8.95 0.81 9.03
C PHE A 25 7.52 1.34 9.16
N ILE A 26 7.30 2.61 8.79
CA ILE A 26 6.03 3.32 9.02
C ILE A 26 4.83 2.67 8.32
N LEU A 27 5.03 2.03 7.18
CA LEU A 27 3.94 1.35 6.46
C LEU A 27 3.71 -0.08 6.94
N SER A 28 4.39 -0.52 8.00
CA SER A 28 4.25 -1.87 8.52
C SER A 28 2.87 -2.11 9.15
N ASN A 29 2.49 -3.39 9.22
CA ASN A 29 1.23 -3.80 9.84
C ASN A 29 1.42 -3.93 11.35
N PRO A 30 0.65 -3.17 12.19
CA PRO A 30 0.73 -3.31 13.64
C PRO A 30 0.04 -4.57 14.16
N TYR A 31 -0.68 -5.31 13.30
CA TYR A 31 -1.40 -6.53 13.66
C TYR A 31 -0.65 -7.76 13.19
N THR A 32 -0.65 -8.81 14.01
CA THR A 32 -0.06 -10.11 13.66
C THR A 32 -0.93 -11.24 14.19
N HIS A 33 -0.90 -12.39 13.52
CA HIS A 33 -1.53 -13.61 14.01
C HIS A 33 -0.57 -14.48 14.81
N ILE A 34 0.71 -14.10 14.87
CA ILE A 34 1.76 -14.87 15.56
C ILE A 34 1.93 -14.35 16.98
N LYS A 35 1.75 -15.26 17.97
CA LYS A 35 2.03 -14.96 19.39
C LYS A 35 3.50 -15.23 19.66
N ASP A 36 4.33 -14.25 19.42
CA ASP A 36 5.77 -14.35 19.66
C ASP A 36 6.23 -13.11 20.44
N LYS A 37 6.93 -13.35 21.56
CA LYS A 37 7.49 -12.26 22.38
C LYS A 37 8.50 -11.40 21.63
N GLN A 38 9.07 -11.92 20.55
CA GLN A 38 10.05 -11.19 19.73
C GLN A 38 9.41 -10.33 18.63
N THR A 39 8.10 -10.48 18.40
CA THR A 39 7.44 -9.68 17.40
C THR A 39 7.35 -8.22 17.84
N LYS A 40 7.55 -7.29 16.89
CA LYS A 40 7.38 -5.86 17.10
C LYS A 40 5.96 -5.39 16.80
N ALA A 41 5.04 -6.30 16.51
CA ALA A 41 3.64 -5.98 16.28
C ALA A 41 2.99 -5.54 17.60
N MET A 42 2.12 -4.53 17.51
CA MET A 42 1.42 -3.97 18.67
C MET A 42 0.22 -4.81 19.09
N PHE A 43 -0.40 -5.53 18.16
CA PHE A 43 -1.65 -6.25 18.39
C PHE A 43 -1.58 -7.66 17.81
N VAL A 44 -2.07 -8.65 18.56
CA VAL A 44 -2.20 -10.04 18.11
C VAL A 44 -3.66 -10.31 17.78
N VAL A 45 -3.91 -10.87 16.60
CA VAL A 45 -5.24 -11.26 16.12
C VAL A 45 -5.27 -12.75 15.79
N PRO A 46 -6.46 -13.39 15.70
CA PRO A 46 -6.53 -14.84 15.54
C PRO A 46 -5.95 -15.39 14.23
N THR A 47 -6.07 -14.68 13.12
CA THR A 47 -5.64 -15.19 11.81
C THR A 47 -4.84 -14.15 11.02
N ARG A 48 -4.08 -14.62 10.04
CA ARG A 48 -3.37 -13.75 9.09
C ARG A 48 -4.37 -12.88 8.31
N GLU A 49 -5.46 -13.46 7.87
CA GLU A 49 -6.50 -12.77 7.11
C GLU A 49 -7.10 -11.61 7.92
N GLU A 50 -7.34 -11.81 9.20
CA GLU A 50 -7.82 -10.75 10.08
C GLU A 50 -6.78 -9.64 10.26
N ALA A 51 -5.50 -10.01 10.37
CA ALA A 51 -4.42 -9.02 10.46
C ALA A 51 -4.38 -8.13 9.21
N ILE A 52 -4.57 -8.73 8.04
CA ILE A 52 -4.58 -8.00 6.76
C ILE A 52 -5.83 -7.11 6.66
N GLU A 53 -6.99 -7.64 7.03
CA GLU A 53 -8.24 -6.88 7.00
C GLU A 53 -8.18 -5.67 7.94
N ARG A 54 -7.64 -5.84 9.13
CA ARG A 54 -7.48 -4.75 10.08
C ARG A 54 -6.49 -3.70 9.57
N TYR A 55 -5.50 -4.09 8.79
CA TYR A 55 -4.60 -3.15 8.16
C TYR A 55 -5.33 -2.22 7.18
N SER A 56 -6.35 -2.71 6.49
CA SER A 56 -7.17 -1.86 5.60
C SER A 56 -7.80 -0.69 6.38
N HIS A 57 -8.36 -0.96 7.55
CA HIS A 57 -8.92 0.08 8.42
C HIS A 57 -7.84 0.98 9.01
N TYR A 58 -6.71 0.38 9.41
CA TYR A 58 -5.56 1.12 9.92
C TYR A 58 -5.02 2.10 8.89
N TYR A 59 -4.91 1.67 7.64
CA TYR A 59 -4.49 2.52 6.52
C TYR A 59 -5.41 3.74 6.40
N ASP A 60 -6.72 3.52 6.42
CA ASP A 60 -7.70 4.62 6.28
C ASP A 60 -7.63 5.60 7.46
N ILE A 61 -7.34 5.11 8.67
CA ILE A 61 -7.16 5.96 9.83
C ILE A 61 -5.85 6.74 9.76
N MET A 62 -4.76 6.08 9.37
CA MET A 62 -3.43 6.71 9.33
C MET A 62 -3.31 7.73 8.21
N TYR A 63 -3.94 7.45 7.07
CA TYR A 63 -3.90 8.38 5.95
C TYR A 63 -4.69 9.65 6.31
N GLY A 64 -4.00 10.78 6.29
CA GLY A 64 -4.57 12.06 6.67
C GLY A 64 -4.33 12.45 8.13
N LYS A 65 -4.12 11.47 9.04
CA LYS A 65 -3.86 11.74 10.46
C LYS A 65 -2.39 11.66 10.83
N ASN A 66 -1.66 10.73 10.25
CA ASN A 66 -0.22 10.61 10.48
C ASN A 66 0.53 11.23 9.31
N LEU A 67 1.31 12.27 9.59
CA LEU A 67 1.99 13.03 8.55
C LEU A 67 2.98 12.19 7.75
N LYS A 68 3.81 11.41 8.42
CA LYS A 68 4.81 10.56 7.74
C LYS A 68 4.16 9.49 6.87
N PHE A 69 3.14 8.83 7.40
CA PHE A 69 2.38 7.81 6.66
C PHE A 69 1.77 8.43 5.40
N THR A 70 1.09 9.55 5.56
CA THR A 70 0.43 10.27 4.46
C THR A 70 1.44 10.70 3.40
N GLN A 71 2.59 11.26 3.81
CA GLN A 71 3.62 11.72 2.88
C GLN A 71 4.21 10.58 2.06
N ILE A 72 4.49 9.44 2.70
CA ILE A 72 5.04 8.27 1.99
C ILE A 72 4.01 7.70 0.99
N ILE A 73 2.76 7.58 1.42
CA ILE A 73 1.69 7.08 0.54
C ILE A 73 1.50 8.03 -0.65
N ASP A 74 1.48 9.35 -0.43
CA ASP A 74 1.35 10.32 -1.51
C ASP A 74 2.55 10.29 -2.46
N GLU A 75 3.76 10.09 -1.94
CA GLU A 75 4.96 9.94 -2.76
C GLU A 75 4.86 8.72 -3.66
N ILE A 76 4.48 7.57 -3.10
CA ILE A 76 4.28 6.33 -3.86
C ILE A 76 3.19 6.53 -4.91
N TYR A 77 2.09 7.16 -4.52
CA TYR A 77 0.97 7.41 -5.43
C TYR A 77 1.39 8.26 -6.63
N GLU A 78 2.12 9.35 -6.41
CA GLU A 78 2.57 10.22 -7.49
C GLU A 78 3.49 9.49 -8.47
N LYS A 79 4.42 8.67 -7.97
CA LYS A 79 5.29 7.85 -8.81
C LYS A 79 4.49 6.82 -9.61
N TYR A 80 3.56 6.14 -8.95
CA TYR A 80 2.68 5.15 -9.59
C TYR A 80 1.82 5.80 -10.67
N ARG A 81 1.24 6.94 -10.38
CA ARG A 81 0.42 7.71 -11.30
C ARG A 81 1.19 8.12 -12.57
N ARG A 82 2.47 8.44 -12.43
CA ARG A 82 3.35 8.78 -13.56
C ARG A 82 3.80 7.56 -14.37
N GLY A 83 3.44 6.34 -13.96
CA GLY A 83 3.82 5.12 -14.65
C GLY A 83 5.13 4.52 -14.17
N GLU A 84 5.70 4.99 -13.08
CA GLU A 84 6.92 4.41 -12.50
C GLU A 84 6.60 3.08 -11.83
N GLU A 85 7.56 2.16 -11.86
CA GLU A 85 7.47 0.87 -11.22
C GLU A 85 7.88 0.99 -9.75
N ILE A 86 7.03 0.49 -8.84
CA ILE A 86 7.22 0.60 -7.39
C ILE A 86 7.38 -0.80 -6.80
N PHE A 87 8.32 -0.94 -5.85
CA PHE A 87 8.61 -2.20 -5.18
C PHE A 87 8.38 -2.07 -3.67
N LEU A 88 7.50 -2.93 -3.13
CA LEU A 88 7.20 -2.97 -1.70
C LEU A 88 7.86 -4.20 -1.07
N GLY A 89 8.85 -3.97 -0.22
CA GLY A 89 9.64 -5.03 0.40
C GLY A 89 9.06 -5.51 1.73
N CYS A 90 8.80 -6.81 1.84
CA CYS A 90 8.28 -7.45 3.06
C CYS A 90 8.96 -8.81 3.28
N TYR A 91 8.57 -9.51 4.36
CA TYR A 91 9.06 -10.85 4.64
C TYR A 91 8.10 -11.96 4.24
N CYS A 92 6.94 -11.62 3.67
CA CYS A 92 5.95 -12.61 3.24
C CYS A 92 6.34 -13.24 1.91
N LYS A 93 6.03 -14.52 1.74
CA LYS A 93 6.25 -15.23 0.48
C LYS A 93 5.23 -14.75 -0.55
N VAL A 94 5.71 -14.17 -1.63
CA VAL A 94 4.86 -13.49 -2.63
C VAL A 94 3.83 -14.45 -3.26
N ASP A 95 4.26 -15.68 -3.55
CA ASP A 95 3.42 -16.65 -4.26
C ASP A 95 2.46 -17.43 -3.37
N LYS A 96 2.72 -17.48 -2.06
CA LYS A 96 2.01 -18.39 -1.14
C LYS A 96 1.28 -17.69 -0.01
N GLU A 97 1.59 -16.43 0.25
CA GLU A 97 1.06 -15.71 1.40
C GLU A 97 0.52 -14.36 1.00
N SER A 98 -0.69 -14.04 1.45
CA SER A 98 -1.21 -12.70 1.36
C SER A 98 -0.51 -11.81 2.41
N CYS A 99 -0.47 -10.52 2.16
CA CYS A 99 0.28 -9.56 2.96
C CYS A 99 -0.44 -8.22 2.97
N HIS A 100 -0.17 -7.41 4.00
CA HIS A 100 -0.71 -6.05 4.05
C HIS A 100 -0.25 -5.18 2.86
N GLY A 101 0.86 -5.55 2.21
CA GLY A 101 1.27 -4.90 0.96
C GLY A 101 0.22 -4.99 -0.14
N ASP A 102 -0.55 -6.08 -0.17
CA ASP A 102 -1.67 -6.22 -1.11
C ASP A 102 -2.74 -5.17 -0.85
N ILE A 103 -2.96 -4.80 0.41
CA ILE A 103 -3.90 -3.74 0.78
C ILE A 103 -3.40 -2.39 0.27
N ILE A 104 -2.11 -2.09 0.46
CA ILE A 104 -1.52 -0.84 -0.04
C ILE A 104 -1.70 -0.76 -1.56
N ILE A 105 -1.41 -1.83 -2.28
CA ILE A 105 -1.56 -1.90 -3.74
C ILE A 105 -3.01 -1.62 -4.14
N LYS A 106 -3.98 -2.29 -3.50
CA LYS A 106 -5.41 -2.10 -3.79
C LYS A 106 -5.88 -0.67 -3.53
N LYS A 107 -5.43 -0.06 -2.42
CA LYS A 107 -5.78 1.33 -2.08
C LYS A 107 -5.27 2.29 -3.14
N LEU A 108 -4.04 2.11 -3.60
CA LEU A 108 -3.44 2.98 -4.61
C LEU A 108 -4.07 2.77 -5.99
N GLN A 109 -4.34 1.53 -6.37
CA GLN A 109 -5.04 1.22 -7.62
C GLN A 109 -6.46 1.83 -7.62
N GLY A 110 -7.17 1.71 -6.50
CA GLY A 110 -8.51 2.30 -6.35
C GLY A 110 -8.48 3.81 -6.44
N ARG A 111 -7.48 4.45 -5.84
CA ARG A 111 -7.30 5.91 -5.93
C ARG A 111 -7.07 6.37 -7.37
N LEU A 112 -6.21 5.68 -8.11
CA LEU A 112 -5.93 6.00 -9.50
C LEU A 112 -7.17 5.81 -10.37
N LEU A 113 -7.92 4.74 -10.15
CA LEU A 113 -9.15 4.49 -10.88
C LEU A 113 -10.18 5.61 -10.65
N LYS A 114 -10.37 6.02 -9.40
CA LYS A 114 -11.27 7.14 -9.06
C LYS A 114 -10.85 8.43 -9.73
N GLU A 115 -9.55 8.71 -9.75
CA GLU A 115 -9.01 9.91 -10.41
C GLU A 115 -9.29 9.89 -11.91
N LYS A 116 -9.07 8.75 -12.57
CA LYS A 116 -9.33 8.58 -14.00
C LYS A 116 -10.81 8.73 -14.34
N ILE A 117 -11.69 8.18 -13.50
CA ILE A 117 -13.14 8.33 -13.67
C ILE A 117 -13.54 9.79 -13.54
N ALA A 118 -13.01 10.49 -12.53
CA ALA A 118 -13.30 11.92 -12.33
C ALA A 118 -12.83 12.76 -13.52
N GLU A 119 -11.64 12.50 -14.06
CA GLU A 119 -11.12 13.17 -15.24
C GLU A 119 -11.99 12.92 -16.48
N ALA A 120 -12.41 11.67 -16.69
CA ALA A 120 -13.28 11.31 -17.81
C ALA A 120 -14.63 12.03 -17.71
N LYS A 121 -15.23 12.10 -16.52
CA LYS A 121 -16.47 12.83 -16.29
C LYS A 121 -16.32 14.33 -16.55
N LYS A 122 -15.21 14.91 -16.12
CA LYS A 122 -14.91 16.33 -16.33
C LYS A 122 -14.77 16.63 -17.82
N THR A 123 -14.01 15.83 -18.55
CA THR A 123 -13.83 15.97 -20.00
C THR A 123 -15.17 15.90 -20.73
N LYS A 124 -16.02 14.95 -20.33
CA LYS A 124 -17.37 14.81 -20.93
C LYS A 124 -18.22 16.06 -20.70
N LYS A 125 -18.20 16.61 -19.48
CA LYS A 125 -18.91 17.86 -19.15
C LYS A 125 -18.38 19.05 -19.96
N ASP A 126 -17.07 19.17 -20.11
CA ASP A 126 -16.45 20.25 -20.89
C ASP A 126 -16.85 20.15 -22.36
N LEU A 127 -16.91 18.94 -22.93
CA LEU A 127 -17.37 18.72 -24.30
C LEU A 127 -18.86 19.07 -24.48
N GLU A 128 -19.70 18.74 -23.50
CA GLU A 128 -21.13 19.08 -23.53
C GLU A 128 -21.35 20.58 -23.44
N LYS A 129 -20.51 21.31 -22.69
CA LYS A 129 -20.60 22.77 -22.57
C LYS A 129 -20.15 23.52 -23.81
N SER A 130 -19.30 22.91 -24.64
CA SER A 130 -18.79 23.56 -25.85
C SER A 130 -19.74 23.43 -27.04
N ASN A 131 -20.85 22.77 -26.86
CA ASN A 131 -21.91 22.68 -27.83
C ASN A 131 -23.04 23.70 -27.49
#